data_35a5f33ca3e6703f959074eaf1f60c19
#
_entry.id   35a5f33ca3e6703f959074eaf1f60c19
#
_cell.length_a   1.000
_cell.length_b   1.000
_cell.length_c   1.000
_cell.angle_alpha   90.00
_cell.angle_beta   90.00
_cell.angle_gamma   90.00
#
_symmetry.space_group_name_H-M   'P 1'
#
loop_
_entity.id
_entity.type
_entity.pdbx_description
1 polymer ?
#
loop_
_entity_poly.entity_id
_entity_poly.type
_entity_poly.pdbx_seq_one_letter_code
_entity_poly.pdbx_strand_id
1 'polypeptide(L)'
;QEVLADWLGEKRGSKVYIRVPQKGMKEKLVELAQKNAKMVLAQDREKIKREEGRTIGALKEIEQLLDMKGLNRVEAYDISNTSGFESVGSMIVYEKGKPKRSDYRKFKLRTVSGPDDYASMYEVLTRRFTHGMREMEEMEEKDLSEEYGSFTRFPDLIMMDGGRGQVNIALKVLEELHLNIPVCGMVKDDNHRTRGLYYHNVEIPIDRGSEGFKLITRIQDEAHRFAIEYHRSLRSKEQVHSVLDDIPDIGPARRKALMKKYQSLEAIREATEEDLAQTDSMSPQAARSVYRFFREKERENQPSD
;
A
#
# COMPACT_ATOMS: atom_id res chain seq x y z
N GLN A 1 -32.80 34.20 -3.55
CA GLN A 1 -34.00 33.32 -3.37
C GLN A 1 -34.60 32.94 -4.73
N GLU A 2 -34.71 33.88 -5.68
CA GLU A 2 -35.28 33.66 -7.01
C GLU A 2 -34.51 32.60 -7.80
N VAL A 3 -33.20 32.66 -7.92
CA VAL A 3 -32.38 31.68 -8.62
C VAL A 3 -32.55 30.26 -8.08
N LEU A 4 -32.69 30.12 -6.76
CA LEU A 4 -32.96 28.81 -6.13
C LEU A 4 -34.38 28.32 -6.37
N ALA A 5 -35.36 29.23 -6.39
CA ALA A 5 -36.75 28.90 -6.66
C ALA A 5 -36.95 28.44 -8.10
N ASP A 6 -36.28 29.10 -9.06
CA ASP A 6 -36.30 28.75 -10.47
C ASP A 6 -35.63 27.39 -10.72
N TRP A 7 -34.43 27.16 -10.18
CA TRP A 7 -33.74 25.87 -10.28
C TRP A 7 -34.53 24.70 -9.68
N LEU A 8 -35.17 24.91 -8.50
CA LEU A 8 -36.04 23.91 -7.89
C LEU A 8 -37.32 23.72 -8.70
N GLY A 9 -37.82 24.79 -9.33
CA GLY A 9 -38.98 24.77 -10.22
C GLY A 9 -38.74 23.91 -11.46
N GLU A 10 -37.58 24.07 -12.09
CA GLU A 10 -37.16 23.26 -13.23
C GLU A 10 -37.06 21.78 -12.86
N LYS A 11 -36.37 21.46 -11.72
CA LYS A 11 -36.28 20.06 -11.25
C LYS A 11 -37.60 19.41 -10.90
N ARG A 12 -38.55 20.17 -10.35
CA ARG A 12 -39.86 19.68 -9.93
C ARG A 12 -40.90 19.66 -11.04
N GLY A 13 -40.63 20.36 -12.16
CA GLY A 13 -41.62 20.56 -13.23
C GLY A 13 -42.82 21.45 -12.86
N SER A 14 -42.71 22.24 -11.78
CA SER A 14 -43.74 23.18 -11.33
C SER A 14 -43.13 24.32 -10.51
N LYS A 15 -43.80 25.49 -10.49
CA LYS A 15 -43.31 26.70 -9.82
C LYS A 15 -43.10 26.46 -8.32
N VAL A 16 -41.92 26.82 -7.82
CA VAL A 16 -41.55 26.71 -6.42
C VAL A 16 -41.46 28.11 -5.78
N TYR A 17 -42.02 28.28 -4.64
CA TYR A 17 -41.95 29.53 -3.86
C TYR A 17 -41.13 29.32 -2.60
N ILE A 18 -40.09 30.09 -2.43
CA ILE A 18 -39.26 30.10 -1.21
C ILE A 18 -39.70 31.26 -0.36
N ARG A 19 -40.18 30.99 0.86
CA ARG A 19 -40.58 32.00 1.84
C ARG A 19 -39.70 31.84 3.08
N VAL A 20 -39.12 32.93 3.54
CA VAL A 20 -38.38 33.00 4.80
C VAL A 20 -39.35 33.49 5.89
N PRO A 21 -39.68 32.67 6.87
CA PRO A 21 -40.59 33.06 7.95
C PRO A 21 -39.89 34.08 8.86
N GLN A 22 -40.65 35.06 9.30
CA GLN A 22 -40.14 36.15 10.14
C GLN A 22 -40.78 36.21 11.55
N LYS A 23 -41.70 35.27 11.86
CA LYS A 23 -42.39 35.21 13.17
C LYS A 23 -42.83 33.79 13.50
N GLY A 24 -42.82 33.45 14.79
CA GLY A 24 -43.42 32.27 15.33
C GLY A 24 -42.64 30.95 15.19
N MET A 25 -43.32 29.83 15.25
CA MET A 25 -42.71 28.49 15.27
C MET A 25 -41.78 28.24 14.03
N LYS A 26 -42.22 28.71 12.86
CA LYS A 26 -41.45 28.51 11.62
C LYS A 26 -40.14 29.29 11.59
N GLU A 27 -40.11 30.50 12.17
CA GLU A 27 -38.88 31.29 12.37
C GLU A 27 -37.92 30.53 13.29
N LYS A 28 -38.38 30.03 14.43
CA LYS A 28 -37.56 29.25 15.36
C LYS A 28 -36.97 27.99 14.71
N LEU A 29 -37.70 27.33 13.80
CA LEU A 29 -37.18 26.21 13.04
C LEU A 29 -36.08 26.61 12.06
N VAL A 30 -36.21 27.78 11.42
CA VAL A 30 -35.12 28.30 10.55
C VAL A 30 -33.89 28.70 11.36
N GLU A 31 -34.06 29.32 12.51
CA GLU A 31 -32.96 29.65 13.43
C GLU A 31 -32.24 28.38 13.91
N LEU A 32 -33.01 27.33 14.28
CA LEU A 32 -32.43 26.04 14.66
C LEU A 32 -31.66 25.40 13.50
N ALA A 33 -32.21 25.41 12.28
CA ALA A 33 -31.55 24.91 11.08
C ALA A 33 -30.24 25.69 10.77
N GLN A 34 -30.27 27.02 10.90
CA GLN A 34 -29.10 27.85 10.75
C GLN A 34 -28.00 27.54 11.79
N LYS A 35 -28.42 27.36 13.06
CA LYS A 35 -27.48 26.97 14.13
C LYS A 35 -26.84 25.61 13.84
N ASN A 36 -27.63 24.65 13.43
CA ASN A 36 -27.13 23.32 13.06
C ASN A 36 -26.18 23.39 11.86
N ALA A 37 -26.53 24.13 10.81
CA ALA A 37 -25.66 24.33 9.65
C ALA A 37 -24.32 24.99 10.04
N LYS A 38 -24.33 26.00 10.89
CA LYS A 38 -23.12 26.63 11.41
C LYS A 38 -22.24 25.67 12.21
N MET A 39 -22.85 24.79 13.03
CA MET A 39 -22.12 23.77 13.79
C MET A 39 -21.46 22.76 12.86
N VAL A 40 -22.19 22.23 11.87
CA VAL A 40 -21.66 21.29 10.88
C VAL A 40 -20.50 21.91 10.11
N LEU A 41 -20.67 23.14 9.61
CA LEU A 41 -19.58 23.86 8.90
C LEU A 41 -18.35 24.08 9.78
N ALA A 42 -18.51 24.38 11.07
CA ALA A 42 -17.41 24.52 12.00
C ALA A 42 -16.67 23.20 12.20
N GLN A 43 -17.40 22.09 12.38
CA GLN A 43 -16.83 20.75 12.52
C GLN A 43 -16.08 20.32 11.25
N ASP A 44 -16.65 20.55 10.07
CA ASP A 44 -16.01 20.22 8.80
C ASP A 44 -14.72 21.02 8.59
N ARG A 45 -14.70 22.32 8.91
CA ARG A 45 -13.48 23.15 8.86
C ARG A 45 -12.39 22.62 9.79
N GLU A 46 -12.77 22.24 11.01
CA GLU A 46 -11.81 21.67 11.96
C GLU A 46 -11.26 20.33 11.50
N LYS A 47 -12.10 19.47 10.93
CA LYS A 47 -11.70 18.19 10.34
C LYS A 47 -10.72 18.39 9.18
N ILE A 48 -11.02 19.30 8.25
CA ILE A 48 -10.13 19.66 7.13
C ILE A 48 -8.79 20.16 7.66
N LYS A 49 -8.79 21.10 8.59
CA LYS A 49 -7.57 21.65 9.19
C LYS A 49 -6.72 20.60 9.89
N ARG A 50 -7.34 19.66 10.60
CA ARG A 50 -6.64 18.53 11.21
C ARG A 50 -6.03 17.60 10.16
N GLU A 51 -6.77 17.30 9.08
CA GLU A 51 -6.27 16.47 8.00
C GLU A 51 -5.11 17.13 7.26
N GLU A 52 -5.20 18.43 6.97
CA GLU A 52 -4.11 19.22 6.39
C GLU A 52 -2.86 19.22 7.27
N GLY A 53 -3.02 19.39 8.58
CA GLY A 53 -1.91 19.31 9.54
C GLY A 53 -1.22 17.95 9.53
N ARG A 54 -2.01 16.88 9.51
CA ARG A 54 -1.51 15.49 9.50
C ARG A 54 -0.88 15.05 8.16
N THR A 55 -1.06 15.79 7.11
CA THR A 55 -0.59 15.47 5.74
C THR A 55 0.40 16.51 5.25
N ILE A 56 -0.06 17.59 4.64
CA ILE A 56 0.79 18.64 4.07
C ILE A 56 1.60 19.35 5.18
N GLY A 57 0.98 19.62 6.33
CA GLY A 57 1.68 20.20 7.48
C GLY A 57 2.81 19.31 7.98
N ALA A 58 2.56 18.00 8.09
CA ALA A 58 3.56 17.04 8.48
C ALA A 58 4.74 16.95 7.48
N LEU A 59 4.47 17.01 6.16
CA LEU A 59 5.53 17.08 5.16
C LEU A 59 6.38 18.34 5.30
N LYS A 60 5.77 19.50 5.58
CA LYS A 60 6.49 20.75 5.82
C LYS A 60 7.38 20.67 7.07
N GLU A 61 6.97 19.99 8.12
CA GLU A 61 7.82 19.75 9.29
C GLU A 61 9.02 18.88 8.93
N ILE A 62 8.84 17.87 8.07
CA ILE A 62 9.94 17.03 7.56
C ILE A 62 10.88 17.85 6.67
N GLU A 63 10.34 18.69 5.76
CA GLU A 63 11.13 19.62 4.94
C GLU A 63 12.03 20.52 5.81
N GLN A 64 11.47 21.11 6.85
CA GLN A 64 12.21 21.95 7.78
C GLN A 64 13.29 21.16 8.54
N LEU A 65 12.97 19.93 8.96
CA LEU A 65 13.90 19.07 9.69
C LEU A 65 15.10 18.64 8.83
N LEU A 66 14.88 18.39 7.54
CA LEU A 66 15.88 17.94 6.60
C LEU A 66 16.51 19.07 5.76
N ASP A 67 16.13 20.31 6.01
CA ASP A 67 16.53 21.50 5.22
C ASP A 67 16.31 21.32 3.71
N MET A 68 15.14 20.79 3.34
CA MET A 68 14.76 20.55 1.95
C MET A 68 13.46 21.29 1.60
N LYS A 69 13.12 21.35 0.31
CA LYS A 69 11.90 22.00 -0.19
C LYS A 69 11.23 21.16 -1.26
N GLY A 70 9.91 21.28 -1.36
CA GLY A 70 9.14 20.65 -2.41
C GLY A 70 8.86 19.17 -2.18
N LEU A 71 8.86 18.72 -0.92
CA LEU A 71 8.57 17.36 -0.55
C LEU A 71 7.10 17.02 -0.79
N ASN A 72 6.83 16.28 -1.84
CA ASN A 72 5.48 15.89 -2.22
C ASN A 72 5.34 14.37 -2.30
N ARG A 73 6.37 13.68 -2.87
CA ARG A 73 6.39 12.24 -3.08
C ARG A 73 7.51 11.59 -2.28
N VAL A 74 7.15 10.65 -1.41
CA VAL A 74 8.06 9.87 -0.59
C VAL A 74 7.93 8.40 -0.98
N GLU A 75 9.04 7.74 -1.26
CA GLU A 75 9.09 6.27 -1.40
C GLU A 75 9.77 5.68 -0.17
N ALA A 76 9.17 4.69 0.46
CA ALA A 76 9.78 3.96 1.55
C ALA A 76 9.94 2.49 1.21
N TYR A 77 11.07 1.92 1.62
CA TYR A 77 11.50 0.57 1.28
C TYR A 77 11.72 -0.26 2.54
N ASP A 78 11.27 -1.50 2.48
CA ASP A 78 11.46 -2.50 3.51
C ASP A 78 11.88 -3.83 2.87
N ILE A 79 12.90 -4.49 3.46
CA ILE A 79 13.31 -5.84 3.12
C ILE A 79 12.83 -6.76 4.23
N SER A 80 12.08 -7.75 3.87
CA SER A 80 11.60 -8.75 4.82
C SER A 80 12.19 -10.11 4.47
N ASN A 81 12.93 -10.66 5.44
CA ASN A 81 13.53 -11.99 5.40
C ASN A 81 12.76 -12.89 6.35
N THR A 82 12.31 -14.02 5.87
CA THR A 82 11.72 -15.04 6.74
C THR A 82 12.53 -16.32 6.59
N SER A 83 13.01 -16.87 7.69
CA SER A 83 13.81 -18.08 7.76
C SER A 83 13.23 -19.19 6.87
N GLY A 84 13.97 -19.61 5.83
CA GLY A 84 13.59 -20.66 4.91
C GLY A 84 12.79 -20.25 3.67
N PHE A 85 12.50 -18.95 3.47
CA PHE A 85 11.80 -18.42 2.31
C PHE A 85 12.63 -17.36 1.57
N GLU A 86 12.30 -17.15 0.29
CA GLU A 86 12.94 -16.11 -0.52
C GLU A 86 12.74 -14.72 0.12
N SER A 87 13.83 -13.97 0.20
CA SER A 87 13.79 -12.56 0.63
C SER A 87 12.96 -11.75 -0.35
N VAL A 88 12.18 -10.80 0.18
CA VAL A 88 11.33 -9.93 -0.64
C VAL A 88 11.53 -8.47 -0.27
N GLY A 89 11.54 -7.62 -1.29
CA GLY A 89 11.50 -6.18 -1.09
C GLY A 89 10.11 -5.63 -1.32
N SER A 90 9.77 -4.61 -0.57
CA SER A 90 8.54 -3.85 -0.75
C SER A 90 8.85 -2.36 -0.89
N MET A 91 8.07 -1.68 -1.73
CA MET A 91 8.09 -0.24 -1.91
C MET A 91 6.69 0.30 -1.68
N ILE A 92 6.57 1.24 -0.78
CA ILE A 92 5.35 2.02 -0.60
C ILE A 92 5.57 3.47 -1.02
N VAL A 93 4.50 4.13 -1.36
CA VAL A 93 4.53 5.52 -1.83
C VAL A 93 3.55 6.37 -1.04
N TYR A 94 4.02 7.51 -0.59
CA TYR A 94 3.18 8.57 -0.04
C TYR A 94 3.25 9.79 -0.95
N GLU A 95 2.10 10.36 -1.26
CA GLU A 95 1.99 11.58 -2.06
C GLU A 95 1.13 12.59 -1.31
N LYS A 96 1.63 13.82 -1.14
CA LYS A 96 0.97 14.88 -0.33
C LYS A 96 0.64 14.41 1.10
N GLY A 97 1.51 13.58 1.70
CA GLY A 97 1.34 13.02 3.03
C GLY A 97 0.29 11.92 3.17
N LYS A 98 -0.23 11.39 2.05
CA LYS A 98 -1.22 10.30 2.00
C LYS A 98 -0.67 9.08 1.26
N PRO A 99 -1.05 7.85 1.64
CA PRO A 99 -0.62 6.65 0.95
C PRO A 99 -1.18 6.61 -0.49
N LYS A 100 -0.29 6.43 -1.47
CA LYS A 100 -0.59 6.26 -2.89
C LYS A 100 -0.52 4.78 -3.27
N ARG A 101 -1.51 4.00 -2.87
CA ARG A 101 -1.50 2.54 -2.97
C ARG A 101 -1.39 2.00 -4.40
N SER A 102 -1.83 2.74 -5.41
CA SER A 102 -1.66 2.39 -6.82
C SER A 102 -0.19 2.23 -7.22
N ASP A 103 0.70 2.94 -6.52
CA ASP A 103 2.12 3.01 -6.82
C ASP A 103 2.97 2.06 -5.95
N TYR A 104 2.34 1.30 -5.03
CA TYR A 104 3.03 0.29 -4.23
C TYR A 104 3.56 -0.84 -5.11
N ARG A 105 4.77 -1.33 -4.83
CA ARG A 105 5.38 -2.42 -5.60
C ARG A 105 5.99 -3.47 -4.68
N LYS A 106 5.95 -4.71 -5.15
CA LYS A 106 6.52 -5.90 -4.52
C LYS A 106 7.63 -6.43 -5.41
N PHE A 107 8.79 -6.67 -4.83
CA PHE A 107 9.97 -7.16 -5.54
C PHE A 107 10.33 -8.55 -5.02
N LYS A 108 10.18 -9.56 -5.88
CA LYS A 108 10.80 -10.86 -5.65
C LYS A 108 12.28 -10.74 -6.00
N LEU A 109 13.17 -11.09 -5.07
CA LEU A 109 14.60 -11.06 -5.32
C LEU A 109 15.00 -12.19 -6.29
N ARG A 110 16.02 -11.94 -7.11
CA ARG A 110 16.44 -12.84 -8.17
C ARG A 110 17.90 -13.26 -8.04
N THR A 111 18.74 -12.38 -7.53
CA THR A 111 20.20 -12.55 -7.50
C THR A 111 20.75 -12.81 -6.11
N VAL A 112 19.98 -12.51 -5.06
CA VAL A 112 20.40 -12.66 -3.67
C VAL A 112 19.95 -14.00 -3.14
N SER A 113 20.92 -14.79 -2.64
CA SER A 113 20.67 -16.05 -1.95
C SER A 113 20.94 -15.90 -0.46
N GLY A 114 19.97 -16.21 0.38
CA GLY A 114 20.10 -16.10 1.83
C GLY A 114 19.69 -14.73 2.41
N PRO A 115 19.88 -14.53 3.73
CA PRO A 115 19.42 -13.34 4.44
C PRO A 115 20.46 -12.21 4.35
N ASP A 116 20.61 -11.61 3.18
CA ASP A 116 21.45 -10.42 2.96
C ASP A 116 20.58 -9.21 2.63
N ASP A 117 20.26 -8.43 3.66
CA ASP A 117 19.41 -7.24 3.54
C ASP A 117 20.03 -6.15 2.67
N TYR A 118 21.38 -6.02 2.70
CA TYR A 118 22.08 -5.01 1.93
C TYR A 118 22.08 -5.34 0.44
N ALA A 119 22.43 -6.56 0.08
CA ALA A 119 22.36 -7.02 -1.31
C ALA A 119 20.92 -6.99 -1.83
N SER A 120 19.96 -7.36 -0.99
CA SER A 120 18.54 -7.32 -1.31
C SER A 120 18.08 -5.90 -1.60
N MET A 121 18.43 -4.94 -0.78
CA MET A 121 18.09 -3.54 -0.96
C MET A 121 18.74 -2.95 -2.21
N TYR A 122 20.01 -3.29 -2.45
CA TYR A 122 20.73 -2.90 -3.66
C TYR A 122 19.99 -3.39 -4.93
N GLU A 123 19.59 -4.67 -4.98
CA GLU A 123 18.83 -5.21 -6.12
C GLU A 123 17.48 -4.49 -6.32
N VAL A 124 16.73 -4.26 -5.24
CA VAL A 124 15.41 -3.60 -5.30
C VAL A 124 15.52 -2.19 -5.86
N LEU A 125 16.43 -1.39 -5.32
CA LEU A 125 16.61 0.00 -5.73
C LEU A 125 17.13 0.09 -7.16
N THR A 126 18.13 -0.72 -7.52
CA THR A 126 18.66 -0.78 -8.88
C THR A 126 17.56 -1.10 -9.87
N ARG A 127 16.75 -2.13 -9.61
CA ARG A 127 15.63 -2.51 -10.50
C ARG A 127 14.57 -1.41 -10.59
N ARG A 128 14.24 -0.77 -9.47
CA ARG A 128 13.26 0.32 -9.42
C ARG A 128 13.68 1.47 -10.32
N PHE A 129 14.89 1.97 -10.13
CA PHE A 129 15.33 3.18 -10.82
C PHE A 129 15.74 2.91 -12.27
N THR A 130 16.43 1.80 -12.57
CA THR A 130 16.73 1.40 -13.94
C THR A 130 15.44 1.20 -14.77
N HIS A 131 14.42 0.59 -14.17
CA HIS A 131 13.13 0.43 -14.86
C HIS A 131 12.45 1.78 -15.10
N GLY A 132 12.49 2.67 -14.11
CA GLY A 132 11.92 4.01 -14.24
C GLY A 132 12.61 4.84 -15.32
N MET A 133 13.93 4.83 -15.37
CA MET A 133 14.71 5.53 -16.40
C MET A 133 14.35 5.01 -17.80
N ARG A 134 14.34 3.70 -17.99
CA ARG A 134 13.97 3.09 -19.27
C ARG A 134 12.52 3.42 -19.66
N GLU A 135 11.58 3.40 -18.72
CA GLU A 135 10.19 3.74 -18.98
C GLU A 135 10.04 5.23 -19.35
N MET A 136 10.86 6.13 -18.76
CA MET A 136 10.91 7.55 -19.15
C MET A 136 11.41 7.72 -20.58
N GLU A 137 12.51 7.04 -20.96
CA GLU A 137 13.02 7.04 -22.33
C GLU A 137 11.97 6.55 -23.34
N GLU A 138 11.27 5.45 -23.03
CA GLU A 138 10.19 4.92 -23.88
C GLU A 138 8.99 5.87 -24.01
N MET A 139 8.67 6.64 -22.95
CA MET A 139 7.59 7.64 -22.98
C MET A 139 7.99 8.86 -23.81
N GLU A 140 9.24 9.32 -23.67
CA GLU A 140 9.77 10.42 -24.46
C GLU A 140 9.78 10.08 -25.96
N GLU A 141 10.24 8.88 -26.33
CA GLU A 141 10.23 8.40 -27.72
C GLU A 141 8.80 8.34 -28.33
N LYS A 142 7.79 8.11 -27.49
CA LYS A 142 6.37 8.00 -27.92
C LYS A 142 5.59 9.30 -27.77
N ASP A 143 6.23 10.39 -27.38
CA ASP A 143 5.59 11.69 -27.06
C ASP A 143 4.43 11.56 -26.07
N LEU A 144 4.60 10.68 -25.07
CA LEU A 144 3.62 10.43 -24.02
C LEU A 144 4.02 11.13 -22.73
N SER A 145 3.04 11.58 -21.94
CA SER A 145 3.28 12.15 -20.62
C SER A 145 3.82 11.08 -19.66
N GLU A 146 4.80 11.46 -18.83
CA GLU A 146 5.36 10.62 -17.76
C GLU A 146 4.31 10.10 -16.77
N GLU A 147 3.14 10.74 -16.70
CA GLU A 147 2.03 10.32 -15.84
C GLU A 147 1.45 8.94 -16.21
N TYR A 148 1.66 8.50 -17.45
CA TYR A 148 1.20 7.18 -17.93
C TYR A 148 2.13 6.03 -17.51
N GLY A 149 3.36 6.33 -17.09
CA GLY A 149 4.31 5.32 -16.64
C GLY A 149 4.04 4.82 -15.22
N SER A 150 4.46 3.57 -14.97
CA SER A 150 4.32 2.95 -13.63
C SER A 150 5.44 3.34 -12.67
N PHE A 151 6.64 3.64 -13.20
CA PHE A 151 7.86 3.93 -12.46
C PHE A 151 8.53 5.25 -12.87
N THR A 152 7.96 6.00 -13.78
CA THR A 152 8.50 7.27 -14.31
C THR A 152 8.59 8.36 -13.25
N ARG A 153 7.65 8.42 -12.31
CA ARG A 153 7.66 9.43 -11.26
C ARG A 153 8.62 9.05 -10.14
N PHE A 154 9.76 9.73 -10.10
CA PHE A 154 10.74 9.55 -9.04
C PHE A 154 10.31 10.28 -7.75
N PRO A 155 10.77 9.80 -6.57
CA PRO A 155 10.45 10.46 -5.29
C PRO A 155 11.31 11.70 -5.06
N ASP A 156 10.77 12.63 -4.27
CA ASP A 156 11.51 13.76 -3.73
C ASP A 156 12.38 13.33 -2.52
N LEU A 157 12.01 12.22 -1.87
CA LEU A 157 12.73 11.64 -0.74
C LEU A 157 12.56 10.13 -0.71
N ILE A 158 13.66 9.41 -0.51
CA ILE A 158 13.67 7.98 -0.19
C ILE A 158 13.81 7.83 1.33
N MET A 159 12.92 7.03 1.93
CA MET A 159 13.01 6.65 3.34
C MET A 159 13.36 5.17 3.49
N MET A 160 14.45 4.91 4.21
CA MET A 160 14.93 3.56 4.48
C MET A 160 14.51 3.14 5.90
N ASP A 161 13.99 1.91 6.05
CA ASP A 161 13.69 1.34 7.37
C ASP A 161 14.97 0.83 8.05
N GLY A 162 15.92 1.73 8.26
CA GLY A 162 17.20 1.46 8.87
C GLY A 162 18.10 2.68 8.91
N GLY A 163 19.21 2.54 9.61
CA GLY A 163 20.16 3.62 9.81
C GLY A 163 21.19 3.72 8.67
N ARG A 164 22.40 4.15 9.04
CA ARG A 164 23.52 4.46 8.15
C ARG A 164 23.80 3.41 7.07
N GLY A 165 23.75 2.11 7.41
CA GLY A 165 24.10 1.05 6.47
C GLY A 165 23.15 1.01 5.26
N GLN A 166 21.86 1.05 5.50
CA GLN A 166 20.85 1.02 4.44
C GLN A 166 20.84 2.31 3.61
N VAL A 167 21.02 3.47 4.27
CA VAL A 167 21.16 4.75 3.56
C VAL A 167 22.36 4.74 2.61
N ASN A 168 23.50 4.21 3.05
CA ASN A 168 24.71 4.12 2.20
C ASN A 168 24.49 3.23 0.97
N ILE A 169 23.75 2.14 1.09
CA ILE A 169 23.39 1.30 -0.06
C ILE A 169 22.51 2.07 -1.05
N ALA A 170 21.51 2.79 -0.56
CA ALA A 170 20.66 3.59 -1.43
C ALA A 170 21.45 4.69 -2.15
N LEU A 171 22.31 5.41 -1.44
CA LEU A 171 23.17 6.45 -2.03
C LEU A 171 24.13 5.86 -3.09
N LYS A 172 24.70 4.68 -2.84
CA LYS A 172 25.55 3.98 -3.80
C LYS A 172 24.80 3.67 -5.10
N VAL A 173 23.59 3.12 -5.02
CA VAL A 173 22.77 2.83 -6.22
C VAL A 173 22.43 4.11 -6.98
N LEU A 174 22.08 5.17 -6.29
CA LEU A 174 21.75 6.46 -6.92
C LEU A 174 22.96 7.07 -7.60
N GLU A 175 24.16 6.99 -6.99
CA GLU A 175 25.43 7.44 -7.57
C GLU A 175 25.74 6.67 -8.85
N GLU A 176 25.65 5.33 -8.84
CA GLU A 176 25.88 4.48 -10.00
C GLU A 176 24.91 4.75 -11.16
N LEU A 177 23.69 5.17 -10.84
CA LEU A 177 22.66 5.52 -11.83
C LEU A 177 22.63 7.03 -12.17
N HIS A 178 23.56 7.82 -11.61
CA HIS A 178 23.61 9.27 -11.79
C HIS A 178 22.33 10.02 -11.40
N LEU A 179 21.64 9.52 -10.37
CA LEU A 179 20.43 10.11 -9.83
C LEU A 179 20.72 10.91 -8.55
N ASN A 180 20.15 12.11 -8.46
CA ASN A 180 20.28 12.97 -7.29
C ASN A 180 18.97 13.01 -6.52
N ILE A 181 18.69 11.99 -5.72
CA ILE A 181 17.50 11.88 -4.90
C ILE A 181 17.92 11.83 -3.42
N PRO A 182 17.39 12.69 -2.55
CA PRO A 182 17.66 12.66 -1.13
C PRO A 182 17.26 11.31 -0.50
N VAL A 183 18.11 10.81 0.40
CA VAL A 183 17.86 9.55 1.13
C VAL A 183 17.97 9.80 2.62
N CYS A 184 16.97 9.43 3.39
CA CYS A 184 17.04 9.40 4.84
C CYS A 184 16.74 8.02 5.42
N GLY A 185 17.37 7.71 6.55
CA GLY A 185 17.12 6.49 7.31
C GLY A 185 16.30 6.77 8.56
N MET A 186 15.46 5.84 8.94
CA MET A 186 14.72 5.87 10.20
C MET A 186 15.53 5.17 11.28
N VAL A 187 16.10 5.95 12.22
CA VAL A 187 16.92 5.40 13.32
C VAL A 187 16.00 4.90 14.41
N LYS A 188 16.24 3.66 14.84
CA LYS A 188 15.46 3.00 15.90
C LYS A 188 16.19 3.07 17.24
N ASP A 189 15.43 3.14 18.32
CA ASP A 189 15.91 2.95 19.67
C ASP A 189 15.99 1.44 20.02
N ASP A 190 16.47 1.12 21.22
CA ASP A 190 16.61 -0.26 21.71
C ASP A 190 15.27 -1.02 21.77
N ASN A 191 14.15 -0.31 21.73
CA ASN A 191 12.80 -0.88 21.68
C ASN A 191 12.24 -0.95 20.25
N HIS A 192 13.09 -0.83 19.24
CA HIS A 192 12.74 -0.81 17.82
C HIS A 192 11.78 0.32 17.39
N ARG A 193 11.70 1.40 18.16
CA ARG A 193 10.88 2.58 17.85
C ARG A 193 11.74 3.66 17.22
N THR A 194 11.21 4.33 16.21
CA THR A 194 11.89 5.47 15.59
C THR A 194 12.20 6.54 16.64
N ARG A 195 13.47 6.94 16.75
CA ARG A 195 13.94 8.01 17.64
C ARG A 195 14.44 9.24 16.90
N GLY A 196 14.79 9.11 15.62
CA GLY A 196 15.35 10.17 14.79
C GLY A 196 15.48 9.75 13.34
N LEU A 197 16.01 10.65 12.55
CA LEU A 197 16.33 10.42 11.15
C LEU A 197 17.85 10.46 10.95
N TYR A 198 18.37 9.64 10.04
CA TYR A 198 19.74 9.69 9.58
C TYR A 198 19.78 10.32 8.19
N TYR A 199 20.38 11.48 8.10
CA TYR A 199 20.44 12.27 6.87
C TYR A 199 21.78 13.01 6.76
N HIS A 200 22.39 13.06 5.58
CA HIS A 200 23.71 13.68 5.36
C HIS A 200 24.78 13.28 6.39
N ASN A 201 24.85 12.00 6.73
CA ASN A 201 25.78 11.43 7.73
C ASN A 201 25.59 11.93 9.17
N VAL A 202 24.45 12.55 9.47
CA VAL A 202 24.10 13.04 10.80
C VAL A 202 22.79 12.41 11.28
N GLU A 203 22.74 12.04 12.55
CA GLU A 203 21.48 11.65 13.18
C GLU A 203 20.76 12.94 13.67
N ILE A 204 19.56 13.14 13.17
CA ILE A 204 18.72 14.29 13.48
C ILE A 204 17.63 13.83 14.44
N PRO A 205 17.64 14.33 15.70
CA PRO A 205 16.58 14.02 16.65
C PRO A 205 15.25 14.61 16.19
N ILE A 206 14.15 13.93 16.46
CA ILE A 206 12.81 14.39 16.08
C ILE A 206 11.89 14.45 17.30
N ASP A 207 11.08 15.50 17.37
CA ASP A 207 10.04 15.59 18.39
C ASP A 207 8.93 14.57 18.14
N ARG A 208 8.77 13.65 19.08
CA ARG A 208 7.73 12.60 19.02
C ARG A 208 6.29 13.15 19.04
N GLY A 209 6.08 14.37 19.50
CA GLY A 209 4.80 15.08 19.50
C GLY A 209 4.41 15.66 18.13
N SER A 210 5.39 15.90 17.24
CA SER A 210 5.21 16.55 15.97
C SER A 210 4.35 15.74 14.99
N GLU A 211 3.69 16.40 14.05
CA GLU A 211 2.95 15.74 12.98
C GLU A 211 3.90 15.10 11.96
N GLY A 212 5.09 15.67 11.76
CA GLY A 212 6.17 15.07 10.96
C GLY A 212 6.59 13.73 11.49
N PHE A 213 6.85 13.59 12.82
CA PHE A 213 7.16 12.29 13.44
C PHE A 213 6.02 11.28 13.25
N LYS A 214 4.78 11.69 13.48
CA LYS A 214 3.62 10.81 13.29
C LYS A 214 3.46 10.36 11.84
N LEU A 215 3.80 11.21 10.86
CA LEU A 215 3.80 10.84 9.46
C LEU A 215 4.90 9.81 9.16
N ILE A 216 6.11 10.02 9.64
CA ILE A 216 7.24 9.07 9.49
C ILE A 216 6.87 7.71 10.08
N THR A 217 6.29 7.69 11.29
CA THR A 217 5.84 6.45 11.92
C THR A 217 4.77 5.74 11.08
N ARG A 218 3.78 6.49 10.53
CA ARG A 218 2.78 5.90 9.63
C ARG A 218 3.39 5.33 8.36
N ILE A 219 4.42 5.97 7.79
CA ILE A 219 5.13 5.47 6.62
C ILE A 219 5.86 4.18 6.98
N GLN A 220 6.56 4.14 8.10
CA GLN A 220 7.28 2.96 8.59
C GLN A 220 6.33 1.77 8.83
N ASP A 221 5.26 2.00 9.58
CA ASP A 221 4.26 0.98 9.90
C ASP A 221 3.61 0.42 8.63
N GLU A 222 3.32 1.28 7.64
CA GLU A 222 2.73 0.87 6.37
C GLU A 222 3.72 0.08 5.50
N ALA A 223 5.02 0.46 5.47
CA ALA A 223 6.05 -0.30 4.76
C ALA A 223 6.16 -1.72 5.34
N HIS A 224 6.27 -1.82 6.66
CA HIS A 224 6.34 -3.09 7.37
C HIS A 224 5.06 -3.93 7.17
N ARG A 225 3.88 -3.32 7.31
CA ARG A 225 2.60 -4.00 7.07
C ARG A 225 2.53 -4.58 5.65
N PHE A 226 2.93 -3.80 4.64
CA PHE A 226 2.88 -4.21 3.24
C PHE A 226 3.87 -5.34 2.94
N ALA A 227 5.06 -5.33 3.54
CA ALA A 227 6.04 -6.40 3.44
C ALA A 227 5.51 -7.71 4.06
N ILE A 228 4.95 -7.66 5.27
CA ILE A 228 4.35 -8.83 5.95
C ILE A 228 3.20 -9.42 5.11
N GLU A 229 2.32 -8.58 4.57
CA GLU A 229 1.22 -9.02 3.71
C GLU A 229 1.73 -9.78 2.48
N TYR A 230 2.83 -9.29 1.89
CA TYR A 230 3.46 -9.97 0.76
C TYR A 230 4.02 -11.34 1.14
N HIS A 231 4.73 -11.45 2.25
CA HIS A 231 5.22 -12.73 2.76
C HIS A 231 4.08 -13.74 3.02
N ARG A 232 3.01 -13.29 3.67
CA ARG A 232 1.84 -14.16 3.90
C ARG A 232 1.25 -14.67 2.60
N SER A 233 1.16 -13.79 1.58
CA SER A 233 0.67 -14.18 0.25
C SER A 233 1.58 -15.20 -0.44
N LEU A 234 2.90 -15.08 -0.32
CA LEU A 234 3.85 -16.04 -0.88
C LEU A 234 3.77 -17.39 -0.15
N ARG A 235 3.80 -17.39 1.18
CA ARG A 235 3.65 -18.62 2.00
C ARG A 235 2.35 -19.35 1.69
N SER A 236 1.23 -18.63 1.61
CA SER A 236 -0.05 -19.24 1.25
C SER A 236 0.02 -19.90 -0.12
N LYS A 237 0.62 -19.25 -1.12
CA LYS A 237 0.79 -19.83 -2.46
C LYS A 237 1.69 -21.07 -2.45
N GLU A 238 2.79 -21.05 -1.71
CA GLU A 238 3.71 -22.20 -1.61
C GLU A 238 3.08 -23.37 -0.84
N GLN A 239 2.36 -23.10 0.25
CA GLN A 239 1.62 -24.12 0.97
C GLN A 239 0.56 -24.78 0.08
N VAL A 240 -0.21 -23.98 -0.66
CA VAL A 240 -1.19 -24.50 -1.62
C VAL A 240 -0.49 -25.32 -2.71
N HIS A 241 0.65 -24.85 -3.20
CA HIS A 241 1.45 -25.55 -4.20
C HIS A 241 1.95 -26.91 -3.68
N SER A 242 2.56 -26.94 -2.49
CA SER A 242 3.07 -28.16 -1.87
C SER A 242 1.97 -29.18 -1.59
N VAL A 243 0.84 -28.75 -1.01
CA VAL A 243 -0.29 -29.65 -0.72
C VAL A 243 -0.92 -30.22 -1.99
N LEU A 244 -1.03 -29.42 -3.06
CA LEU A 244 -1.59 -29.89 -4.33
C LEU A 244 -0.64 -30.82 -5.10
N ASP A 245 0.67 -30.73 -4.86
CA ASP A 245 1.67 -31.65 -5.44
C ASP A 245 1.59 -33.07 -4.84
N ASP A 246 1.09 -33.18 -3.61
CA ASP A 246 0.88 -34.46 -2.94
C ASP A 246 -0.37 -35.21 -3.45
N ILE A 247 -1.24 -34.57 -4.25
CA ILE A 247 -2.48 -35.15 -4.74
C ILE A 247 -2.23 -35.90 -6.04
N PRO A 248 -2.58 -37.22 -6.10
CA PRO A 248 -2.51 -37.98 -7.34
C PRO A 248 -3.28 -37.30 -8.47
N ASP A 249 -2.75 -37.43 -9.69
CA ASP A 249 -3.34 -36.85 -10.92
C ASP A 249 -3.31 -35.30 -11.00
N ILE A 250 -2.71 -34.61 -10.05
CA ILE A 250 -2.59 -33.12 -10.08
C ILE A 250 -1.18 -32.71 -10.51
N GLY A 251 -1.02 -32.53 -11.82
CA GLY A 251 0.19 -31.96 -12.41
C GLY A 251 0.15 -30.42 -12.51
N PRO A 252 1.22 -29.78 -13.03
CA PRO A 252 1.37 -28.33 -13.05
C PRO A 252 0.21 -27.56 -13.70
N ALA A 253 -0.36 -28.10 -14.78
CA ALA A 253 -1.47 -27.45 -15.49
C ALA A 253 -2.75 -27.41 -14.64
N ARG A 254 -3.13 -28.55 -14.04
CA ARG A 254 -4.31 -28.66 -13.17
C ARG A 254 -4.16 -27.84 -11.91
N ARG A 255 -2.99 -27.88 -11.27
CA ARG A 255 -2.66 -27.06 -10.12
C ARG A 255 -2.83 -25.57 -10.43
N LYS A 256 -2.28 -25.08 -11.57
CA LYS A 256 -2.43 -23.69 -12.01
C LYS A 256 -3.91 -23.31 -12.20
N ALA A 257 -4.71 -24.21 -12.77
CA ALA A 257 -6.14 -24.00 -12.97
C ALA A 257 -6.92 -23.93 -11.65
N LEU A 258 -6.64 -24.84 -10.70
CA LEU A 258 -7.22 -24.82 -9.36
C LEU A 258 -6.87 -23.52 -8.63
N MET A 259 -5.61 -23.10 -8.63
CA MET A 259 -5.18 -21.85 -7.99
C MET A 259 -5.75 -20.60 -8.65
N LYS A 260 -6.06 -20.64 -9.93
CA LYS A 260 -6.72 -19.55 -10.66
C LYS A 260 -8.19 -19.41 -10.28
N LYS A 261 -8.89 -20.53 -10.11
CA LYS A 261 -10.33 -20.56 -9.77
C LYS A 261 -10.57 -20.36 -8.27
N TYR A 262 -9.79 -21.03 -7.43
CA TYR A 262 -9.93 -21.01 -5.97
C TYR A 262 -8.73 -20.27 -5.37
N GLN A 263 -8.94 -19.10 -4.80
CA GLN A 263 -7.86 -18.22 -4.32
C GLN A 263 -7.16 -18.70 -3.03
N SER A 264 -7.67 -19.77 -2.39
CA SER A 264 -7.11 -20.35 -1.17
C SER A 264 -7.26 -21.88 -1.13
N LEU A 265 -6.48 -22.52 -0.25
CA LEU A 265 -6.56 -23.96 -0.01
C LEU A 265 -7.89 -24.34 0.64
N GLU A 266 -8.40 -23.49 1.52
CA GLU A 266 -9.69 -23.65 2.18
C GLU A 266 -10.82 -23.71 1.15
N ALA A 267 -10.81 -22.81 0.17
CA ALA A 267 -11.81 -22.78 -0.89
C ALA A 267 -11.76 -24.05 -1.77
N ILE A 268 -10.57 -24.59 -2.02
CA ILE A 268 -10.42 -25.89 -2.73
C ILE A 268 -10.96 -27.02 -1.87
N ARG A 269 -10.68 -27.02 -0.57
CA ARG A 269 -11.15 -28.05 0.38
C ARG A 269 -12.67 -28.06 0.54
N GLU A 270 -13.31 -26.88 0.54
CA GLU A 270 -14.76 -26.73 0.68
C GLU A 270 -15.52 -27.01 -0.63
N ALA A 271 -14.83 -27.00 -1.77
CA ALA A 271 -15.44 -27.23 -3.08
C ALA A 271 -16.02 -28.63 -3.22
N THR A 272 -17.12 -28.76 -3.97
CA THR A 272 -17.72 -30.04 -4.31
C THR A 272 -16.93 -30.74 -5.43
N GLU A 273 -17.12 -32.08 -5.58
CA GLU A 273 -16.49 -32.82 -6.68
C GLU A 273 -16.91 -32.27 -8.04
N GLU A 274 -18.18 -31.84 -8.16
CA GLU A 274 -18.74 -31.25 -9.36
C GLU A 274 -18.09 -29.90 -9.71
N ASP A 275 -17.91 -29.03 -8.71
CA ASP A 275 -17.26 -27.73 -8.89
C ASP A 275 -15.79 -27.90 -9.28
N LEU A 276 -15.10 -28.85 -8.67
CA LEU A 276 -13.71 -29.18 -9.00
C LEU A 276 -13.59 -29.70 -10.44
N ALA A 277 -14.54 -30.56 -10.89
CA ALA A 277 -14.55 -31.11 -12.24
C ALA A 277 -14.81 -30.01 -13.32
N GLN A 278 -15.48 -28.91 -12.96
CA GLN A 278 -15.70 -27.77 -13.85
C GLN A 278 -14.50 -26.83 -13.96
N THR A 279 -13.39 -27.12 -13.28
CA THR A 279 -12.17 -26.31 -13.37
C THR A 279 -11.42 -26.62 -14.68
N ASP A 280 -10.83 -25.60 -15.29
CA ASP A 280 -10.03 -25.76 -16.51
C ASP A 280 -9.02 -26.90 -16.37
N SER A 281 -8.87 -27.74 -17.40
CA SER A 281 -7.94 -28.88 -17.46
C SER A 281 -8.20 -30.00 -16.45
N MET A 282 -9.26 -29.97 -15.66
CA MET A 282 -9.62 -31.04 -14.73
C MET A 282 -10.38 -32.16 -15.42
N SER A 283 -10.04 -33.41 -15.06
CA SER A 283 -10.83 -34.57 -15.42
C SER A 283 -11.69 -34.99 -14.21
N PRO A 284 -12.78 -35.75 -14.41
CA PRO A 284 -13.59 -36.28 -13.30
C PRO A 284 -12.75 -37.09 -12.29
N GLN A 285 -11.75 -37.84 -12.77
CA GLN A 285 -10.83 -38.56 -11.91
C GLN A 285 -9.96 -37.66 -11.06
N ALA A 286 -9.37 -36.60 -11.65
CA ALA A 286 -8.54 -35.63 -10.93
C ALA A 286 -9.36 -34.84 -9.90
N ALA A 287 -10.60 -34.45 -10.23
CA ALA A 287 -11.52 -33.83 -9.29
C ALA A 287 -11.81 -34.70 -8.07
N ARG A 288 -12.05 -35.98 -8.32
CA ARG A 288 -12.26 -37.01 -7.28
C ARG A 288 -11.02 -37.19 -6.41
N SER A 289 -9.82 -37.20 -7.01
CA SER A 289 -8.55 -37.27 -6.24
C SER A 289 -8.40 -36.09 -5.29
N VAL A 290 -8.67 -34.85 -5.75
CA VAL A 290 -8.65 -33.64 -4.89
C VAL A 290 -9.68 -33.78 -3.77
N TYR A 291 -10.92 -34.08 -4.09
CA TYR A 291 -12.00 -34.17 -3.12
C TYR A 291 -11.73 -35.22 -2.02
N ARG A 292 -11.25 -36.40 -2.39
CA ARG A 292 -10.90 -37.48 -1.43
C ARG A 292 -9.73 -37.12 -0.55
N PHE A 293 -8.67 -36.55 -1.10
CA PHE A 293 -7.48 -36.14 -0.35
C PHE A 293 -7.80 -35.22 0.83
N PHE A 294 -8.65 -34.21 0.61
CA PHE A 294 -9.03 -33.32 1.69
C PHE A 294 -9.99 -33.94 2.71
N ARG A 295 -10.88 -34.87 2.30
CA ARG A 295 -11.79 -35.57 3.21
C ARG A 295 -11.09 -36.64 4.06
N GLU A 296 -10.07 -37.30 3.53
CA GLU A 296 -9.24 -38.24 4.30
C GLU A 296 -8.42 -37.49 5.36
N LYS A 297 -7.79 -36.38 5.04
CA LYS A 297 -7.09 -35.51 6.02
C LYS A 297 -8.02 -34.96 7.10
N GLU A 298 -9.27 -34.68 6.80
CA GLU A 298 -10.24 -34.24 7.82
C GLU A 298 -10.55 -35.35 8.84
N ARG A 299 -10.60 -36.60 8.40
CA ARG A 299 -10.83 -37.78 9.27
C ARG A 299 -9.62 -38.08 10.17
N GLU A 300 -8.41 -37.87 9.66
CA GLU A 300 -7.18 -38.11 10.44
C GLU A 300 -6.97 -37.04 11.51
N ASN A 301 -7.48 -35.81 11.30
CA ASN A 301 -7.38 -34.69 12.25
C ASN A 301 -8.54 -34.58 13.25
N GLN A 302 -9.54 -35.46 13.21
CA GLN A 302 -10.55 -35.54 14.27
C GLN A 302 -9.97 -36.33 15.44
N PRO A 303 -9.92 -35.80 16.68
CA PRO A 303 -9.50 -36.57 17.85
C PRO A 303 -10.42 -37.78 17.98
N SER A 304 -9.81 -38.93 18.11
CA SER A 304 -10.53 -40.17 18.48
C SER A 304 -11.15 -39.96 19.86
N ASP A 305 -12.47 -39.93 19.94
CA ASP A 305 -13.23 -39.91 21.20
C ASP A 305 -12.93 -41.17 22.04
#